data_c6d662949440e355bba43541653b2948
#
_entry.id   c6d662949440e355bba43541653b2948
#
_cell.length_a   1.000
_cell.length_b   1.000
_cell.length_c   1.000
_cell.angle_alpha   90.00
_cell.angle_beta   90.00
_cell.angle_gamma   90.00
#
_symmetry.space_group_name_H-M   'P 1'
#
loop_
_entity.id
_entity.type
_entity.pdbx_description
1 polymer ?
#
loop_
_entity_poly.entity_id
_entity_poly.type
_entity_poly.pdbx_seq_one_letter_code
_entity_poly.pdbx_strand_id
1 'polypeptide(L)'
;MKMNRLLLLLLSVSLTSYAQKVKKIEPPNWWVGMNHNQIEILVYGDEIATYTPSINNEFIKLKEIKKTENKNYVFLTVDVSKAPVGFFKIDFKKKGRRNNFSVDYELKERKKDSKLRKGFDSSDAIYLITPDRFANGDPSNDIVKGLKETKINRKQDYARHGGDIKGITNHLDYISDMGFTAIWSTPVLENDMKNSSYHGYAITNLYKPDPRFGTMDEYIELATKGNEKGIK
;
A
#
# COMPACT_ATOMS: atom_id res chain seq x y z
N MET A 1 -31.34 3.91 61.01
CA MET A 1 -30.28 4.09 60.01
C MET A 1 -30.50 3.09 58.89
N LYS A 2 -31.03 3.54 57.73
CA LYS A 2 -31.29 2.69 56.56
C LYS A 2 -30.13 2.85 55.60
N MET A 3 -29.45 1.76 55.36
CA MET A 3 -28.28 1.71 54.47
C MET A 3 -28.78 1.37 53.05
N ASN A 4 -28.78 2.36 52.15
CA ASN A 4 -29.13 2.17 50.75
C ASN A 4 -28.01 1.41 50.04
N ARG A 5 -28.29 0.20 49.59
CA ARG A 5 -27.42 -0.57 48.69
C ARG A 5 -27.66 -0.06 47.27
N LEU A 6 -26.71 0.72 46.75
CA LEU A 6 -26.66 1.14 45.35
C LEU A 6 -26.16 -0.04 44.53
N LEU A 7 -27.05 -0.64 43.76
CA LEU A 7 -26.74 -1.73 42.83
C LEU A 7 -26.12 -1.10 41.57
N LEU A 8 -24.80 -1.17 41.43
CA LEU A 8 -24.10 -0.79 40.19
C LEU A 8 -24.33 -1.89 39.16
N LEU A 9 -25.24 -1.65 38.22
CA LEU A 9 -25.40 -2.46 37.01
C LEU A 9 -24.23 -2.14 36.07
N LEU A 10 -23.21 -2.98 36.07
CA LEU A 10 -22.15 -2.96 35.04
C LEU A 10 -22.77 -3.48 33.73
N LEU A 11 -23.14 -2.55 32.85
CA LEU A 11 -23.48 -2.85 31.47
C LEU A 11 -22.20 -3.21 30.75
N SER A 12 -21.85 -4.49 30.68
CA SER A 12 -20.78 -5.01 29.82
C SER A 12 -21.22 -4.89 28.37
N VAL A 13 -20.88 -3.77 27.73
CA VAL A 13 -20.94 -3.65 26.28
C VAL A 13 -19.88 -4.59 25.71
N SER A 14 -20.29 -5.79 25.36
CA SER A 14 -19.47 -6.68 24.54
C SER A 14 -19.33 -6.04 23.16
N LEU A 15 -18.25 -5.30 22.97
CA LEU A 15 -17.76 -4.92 21.64
C LEU A 15 -17.38 -6.21 20.93
N THR A 16 -18.32 -6.78 20.18
CA THR A 16 -18.02 -7.81 19.20
C THR A 16 -17.15 -7.16 18.15
N SER A 17 -15.83 -7.28 18.32
CA SER A 17 -14.86 -7.00 17.27
C SER A 17 -15.19 -7.96 16.11
N TYR A 18 -15.90 -7.46 15.10
CA TYR A 18 -16.01 -8.18 13.85
C TYR A 18 -14.61 -8.21 13.24
N ALA A 19 -13.92 -9.34 13.44
CA ALA A 19 -12.66 -9.58 12.77
C ALA A 19 -12.88 -9.32 11.27
N GLN A 20 -12.16 -8.37 10.72
CA GLN A 20 -12.28 -7.99 9.31
C GLN A 20 -11.97 -9.22 8.46
N LYS A 21 -12.99 -9.77 7.80
CA LYS A 21 -12.88 -11.02 7.04
C LYS A 21 -11.98 -10.89 5.83
N VAL A 22 -11.90 -9.71 5.26
CA VAL A 22 -10.95 -9.37 4.19
C VAL A 22 -9.75 -8.72 4.82
N LYS A 23 -8.58 -9.34 4.64
CA LYS A 23 -7.30 -8.88 5.16
C LYS A 23 -6.56 -8.04 4.13
N LYS A 24 -6.79 -8.30 2.82
CA LYS A 24 -6.09 -7.63 1.73
C LYS A 24 -6.91 -7.65 0.45
N ILE A 25 -6.83 -6.57 -0.31
CA ILE A 25 -7.35 -6.46 -1.67
C ILE A 25 -6.21 -5.92 -2.53
N GLU A 26 -5.93 -6.57 -3.65
CA GLU A 26 -4.85 -6.21 -4.55
C GLU A 26 -5.30 -6.27 -6.02
N PRO A 27 -5.08 -5.18 -6.79
CA PRO A 27 -4.60 -3.88 -6.34
C PRO A 27 -5.58 -3.21 -5.38
N PRO A 28 -5.13 -2.30 -4.47
CA PRO A 28 -6.00 -1.68 -3.46
C PRO A 28 -6.99 -0.68 -4.05
N ASN A 29 -6.74 -0.20 -5.25
CA ASN A 29 -7.61 0.68 -6.03
C ASN A 29 -7.25 0.59 -7.51
N TRP A 30 -8.05 1.20 -8.39
CA TRP A 30 -7.75 1.37 -9.80
C TRP A 30 -8.09 2.78 -10.27
N TRP A 31 -7.87 3.07 -11.57
CA TRP A 31 -8.16 4.37 -12.16
C TRP A 31 -9.13 4.21 -13.34
N VAL A 32 -10.10 5.12 -13.44
CA VAL A 32 -10.98 5.19 -14.61
C VAL A 32 -10.19 5.67 -15.84
N GLY A 33 -10.67 5.31 -17.02
CA GLY A 33 -10.07 5.74 -18.30
C GLY A 33 -8.68 5.17 -18.60
N MET A 34 -8.31 4.06 -17.95
CA MET A 34 -7.13 3.28 -18.34
C MET A 34 -7.44 2.44 -19.58
N ASN A 35 -6.44 2.22 -20.44
CA ASN A 35 -6.57 1.29 -21.58
C ASN A 35 -6.90 -0.13 -21.10
N HIS A 36 -6.31 -0.54 -19.97
CA HIS A 36 -6.62 -1.78 -19.30
C HIS A 36 -7.82 -1.57 -18.38
N ASN A 37 -8.99 -1.95 -18.86
CA ASN A 37 -10.28 -1.73 -18.22
C ASN A 37 -10.95 -3.00 -17.66
N GLN A 38 -10.36 -4.17 -17.88
CA GLN A 38 -10.70 -5.40 -17.18
C GLN A 38 -9.62 -5.67 -16.15
N ILE A 39 -9.94 -5.48 -14.88
CA ILE A 39 -9.01 -5.63 -13.77
C ILE A 39 -9.24 -6.97 -13.08
N GLU A 40 -8.16 -7.65 -12.70
CA GLU A 40 -8.22 -8.79 -11.80
C GLU A 40 -7.95 -8.32 -10.38
N ILE A 41 -8.92 -8.51 -9.50
CA ILE A 41 -8.84 -8.13 -8.09
C ILE A 41 -8.64 -9.38 -7.26
N LEU A 42 -7.47 -9.51 -6.62
CA LEU A 42 -7.23 -10.51 -5.59
C LEU A 42 -7.85 -10.07 -4.28
N VAL A 43 -8.67 -10.91 -3.69
CA VAL A 43 -9.18 -10.73 -2.32
C VAL A 43 -8.62 -11.84 -1.44
N TYR A 44 -7.90 -11.45 -0.39
CA TYR A 44 -7.33 -12.35 0.61
C TYR A 44 -8.04 -12.18 1.95
N GLY A 45 -8.41 -13.29 2.56
CA GLY A 45 -9.03 -13.31 3.88
C GLY A 45 -9.37 -14.72 4.33
N ASP A 46 -9.71 -14.92 5.59
CA ASP A 46 -9.96 -16.24 6.14
C ASP A 46 -11.18 -16.90 5.48
N GLU A 47 -10.95 -18.02 4.81
CA GLU A 47 -11.95 -18.78 4.05
C GLU A 47 -12.78 -17.94 3.05
N ILE A 48 -12.21 -16.88 2.49
CA ILE A 48 -12.92 -15.95 1.61
C ILE A 48 -13.54 -16.65 0.38
N ALA A 49 -12.89 -17.66 -0.16
CA ALA A 49 -13.38 -18.43 -1.31
C ALA A 49 -14.64 -19.24 -1.01
N THR A 50 -15.04 -19.38 0.26
CA THR A 50 -16.31 -20.03 0.63
C THR A 50 -17.52 -19.11 0.47
N TYR A 51 -17.30 -17.85 0.23
CA TYR A 51 -18.33 -16.87 -0.11
C TYR A 51 -18.55 -16.82 -1.63
N THR A 52 -19.71 -16.33 -2.03
CA THR A 52 -20.01 -15.97 -3.42
C THR A 52 -19.95 -14.46 -3.54
N PRO A 53 -18.93 -13.91 -4.23
CA PRO A 53 -18.85 -12.49 -4.50
C PRO A 53 -19.89 -12.06 -5.53
N SER A 54 -20.39 -10.84 -5.40
CA SER A 54 -21.26 -10.21 -6.39
C SER A 54 -21.05 -8.69 -6.40
N ILE A 55 -21.29 -8.06 -7.54
CA ILE A 55 -21.25 -6.61 -7.70
C ILE A 55 -22.61 -6.21 -8.27
N ASN A 56 -23.34 -5.38 -7.53
CA ASN A 56 -24.62 -4.82 -7.98
C ASN A 56 -24.37 -3.35 -8.35
N ASN A 57 -23.96 -3.12 -9.61
CA ASN A 57 -23.64 -1.80 -10.14
C ASN A 57 -23.98 -1.75 -11.64
N GLU A 58 -24.55 -0.64 -12.09
CA GLU A 58 -24.95 -0.45 -13.48
C GLU A 58 -23.76 -0.39 -14.45
N PHE A 59 -22.67 0.25 -14.01
CA PHE A 59 -21.50 0.56 -14.83
C PHE A 59 -20.35 -0.46 -14.68
N ILE A 60 -20.43 -1.34 -13.69
CA ILE A 60 -19.35 -2.27 -13.31
C ILE A 60 -19.88 -3.69 -13.41
N LYS A 61 -19.16 -4.56 -14.12
CA LYS A 61 -19.59 -5.93 -14.34
C LYS A 61 -18.55 -6.92 -13.79
N LEU A 62 -18.96 -7.78 -12.88
CA LEU A 62 -18.20 -8.94 -12.50
C LEU A 62 -18.27 -9.97 -13.63
N LYS A 63 -17.13 -10.23 -14.28
CA LYS A 63 -17.01 -11.13 -15.44
C LYS A 63 -16.70 -12.56 -15.04
N GLU A 64 -15.79 -12.72 -14.09
CA GLU A 64 -15.31 -14.03 -13.67
C GLU A 64 -14.98 -14.04 -12.17
N ILE A 65 -15.19 -15.19 -11.56
CA ILE A 65 -14.79 -15.50 -10.18
C ILE A 65 -13.90 -16.75 -10.24
N LYS A 66 -12.60 -16.58 -10.01
CA LYS A 66 -11.64 -17.67 -9.99
C LYS A 66 -11.27 -18.01 -8.54
N LYS A 67 -11.57 -19.23 -8.14
CA LYS A 67 -11.19 -19.78 -6.83
C LYS A 67 -9.95 -20.66 -6.99
N THR A 68 -9.10 -20.66 -5.96
CA THR A 68 -7.91 -21.51 -5.88
C THR A 68 -8.16 -22.68 -4.93
N GLU A 69 -7.23 -23.63 -4.87
CA GLU A 69 -7.22 -24.69 -3.85
C GLU A 69 -7.15 -24.11 -2.44
N ASN A 70 -6.40 -23.03 -2.27
CA ASN A 70 -6.35 -22.30 -1.01
C ASN A 70 -7.60 -21.45 -0.81
N LYS A 71 -8.43 -21.83 0.15
CA LYS A 71 -9.70 -21.17 0.45
C LYS A 71 -9.58 -19.71 0.91
N ASN A 72 -8.38 -19.23 1.22
CA ASN A 72 -8.14 -17.87 1.66
C ASN A 72 -8.00 -16.85 0.51
N TYR A 73 -8.09 -17.30 -0.74
CA TYR A 73 -7.93 -16.46 -1.91
C TYR A 73 -9.09 -16.59 -2.88
N VAL A 74 -9.51 -15.47 -3.46
CA VAL A 74 -10.43 -15.43 -4.60
C VAL A 74 -9.98 -14.30 -5.54
N PHE A 75 -10.03 -14.55 -6.84
CA PHE A 75 -9.75 -13.57 -7.88
C PHE A 75 -11.05 -13.18 -8.57
N LEU A 76 -11.24 -11.90 -8.80
CA LEU A 76 -12.42 -11.32 -9.42
C LEU A 76 -12.00 -10.56 -10.66
N THR A 77 -12.42 -11.00 -11.84
CA THR A 77 -12.25 -10.21 -13.06
C THR A 77 -13.43 -9.24 -13.20
N VAL A 78 -13.12 -7.96 -13.16
CA VAL A 78 -14.10 -6.87 -13.11
C VAL A 78 -13.90 -5.94 -14.31
N ASP A 79 -14.96 -5.71 -15.07
CA ASP A 79 -14.98 -4.74 -16.16
C ASP A 79 -15.43 -3.37 -15.63
N VAL A 80 -14.52 -2.40 -15.71
CA VAL A 80 -14.70 -1.01 -15.25
C VAL A 80 -14.71 0.00 -16.42
N SER A 81 -14.88 -0.46 -17.64
CA SER A 81 -14.79 0.37 -18.86
C SER A 81 -15.74 1.56 -18.88
N LYS A 82 -16.90 1.44 -18.21
CA LYS A 82 -17.93 2.48 -18.12
C LYS A 82 -18.06 3.09 -16.73
N ALA A 83 -17.19 2.69 -15.82
CA ALA A 83 -17.30 3.09 -14.43
C ALA A 83 -16.96 4.57 -14.22
N PRO A 84 -17.73 5.32 -13.41
CA PRO A 84 -17.35 6.64 -12.94
C PRO A 84 -16.29 6.55 -11.84
N VAL A 85 -15.67 7.67 -11.53
CA VAL A 85 -14.82 7.84 -10.33
C VAL A 85 -15.67 7.65 -9.08
N GLY A 86 -15.13 6.99 -8.06
CA GLY A 86 -15.79 6.76 -6.78
C GLY A 86 -15.63 5.34 -6.27
N PHE A 87 -16.52 4.93 -5.39
CA PHE A 87 -16.47 3.61 -4.75
C PHE A 87 -17.60 2.72 -5.27
N PHE A 88 -17.31 1.43 -5.37
CA PHE A 88 -18.34 0.41 -5.53
C PHE A 88 -18.18 -0.70 -4.49
N LYS A 89 -19.27 -1.41 -4.22
CA LYS A 89 -19.28 -2.49 -3.25
C LYS A 89 -19.08 -3.85 -3.92
N ILE A 90 -18.23 -4.65 -3.33
CA ILE A 90 -18.12 -6.08 -3.59
C ILE A 90 -18.82 -6.79 -2.44
N ASP A 91 -19.95 -7.40 -2.70
CA ASP A 91 -20.73 -8.14 -1.72
C ASP A 91 -20.26 -9.58 -1.64
N PHE A 92 -20.10 -10.09 -0.44
CA PHE A 92 -19.75 -11.49 -0.17
C PHE A 92 -20.88 -12.17 0.58
N LYS A 93 -21.51 -13.17 -0.06
CA LYS A 93 -22.65 -13.92 0.50
C LYS A 93 -22.30 -15.38 0.69
N LYS A 94 -22.79 -15.99 1.76
CA LYS A 94 -22.64 -17.43 2.03
C LYS A 94 -24.00 -18.04 2.34
N LYS A 95 -24.36 -19.12 1.63
CA LYS A 95 -25.64 -19.84 1.79
C LYS A 95 -25.84 -20.30 3.25
N GLY A 96 -27.01 -20.02 3.82
CA GLY A 96 -27.36 -20.44 5.17
C GLY A 96 -26.70 -19.66 6.32
N ARG A 97 -25.97 -18.59 6.07
CA ARG A 97 -25.33 -17.75 7.10
C ARG A 97 -25.83 -16.31 7.07
N ARG A 98 -26.05 -15.74 8.27
CA ARG A 98 -26.42 -14.31 8.45
C ARG A 98 -25.21 -13.36 8.26
N ASN A 99 -24.00 -13.89 8.11
CA ASN A 99 -22.76 -13.10 8.10
C ASN A 99 -22.32 -12.72 6.68
N ASN A 100 -23.23 -12.16 5.89
CA ASN A 100 -22.87 -11.49 4.64
C ASN A 100 -22.18 -10.17 4.99
N PHE A 101 -21.26 -9.73 4.13
CA PHE A 101 -20.55 -8.47 4.30
C PHE A 101 -20.20 -7.89 2.94
N SER A 102 -19.85 -6.62 2.90
CA SER A 102 -19.40 -5.92 1.72
C SER A 102 -18.07 -5.24 1.99
N VAL A 103 -17.28 -5.03 0.95
CA VAL A 103 -16.09 -4.20 0.96
C VAL A 103 -16.20 -3.14 -0.11
N ASP A 104 -15.71 -1.95 0.18
CA ASP A 104 -15.64 -0.87 -0.79
C ASP A 104 -14.35 -0.99 -1.60
N TYR A 105 -14.45 -0.76 -2.92
CA TYR A 105 -13.32 -0.70 -3.82
C TYR A 105 -13.30 0.64 -4.55
N GLU A 106 -12.16 1.30 -4.55
CA GLU A 106 -12.02 2.66 -5.05
C GLU A 106 -11.57 2.69 -6.52
N LEU A 107 -12.27 3.50 -7.32
CA LEU A 107 -11.86 3.90 -8.66
C LEU A 107 -11.50 5.39 -8.64
N LYS A 108 -10.23 5.69 -8.85
CA LYS A 108 -9.68 7.05 -8.80
C LYS A 108 -9.74 7.74 -10.14
N GLU A 109 -9.76 9.06 -10.11
CA GLU A 109 -9.50 9.87 -11.29
C GLU A 109 -8.00 9.82 -11.63
N ARG A 110 -7.68 9.74 -12.92
CA ARG A 110 -6.29 9.89 -13.38
C ARG A 110 -5.87 11.34 -13.28
N LYS A 111 -4.65 11.58 -12.79
CA LYS A 111 -4.07 12.92 -12.85
C LYS A 111 -4.06 13.42 -14.29
N LYS A 112 -4.51 14.66 -14.50
CA LYS A 112 -4.42 15.36 -15.78
C LYS A 112 -2.97 15.23 -16.29
N ASP A 113 -2.83 15.04 -17.58
CA ASP A 113 -1.54 14.94 -18.27
C ASP A 113 -0.58 13.84 -17.78
N SER A 114 -1.07 12.89 -16.95
CA SER A 114 -0.26 11.76 -16.48
C SER A 114 0.36 10.92 -17.62
N LYS A 115 -0.25 10.90 -18.82
CA LYS A 115 0.26 10.26 -20.03
C LYS A 115 1.42 11.01 -20.70
N LEU A 116 1.64 12.27 -20.34
CA LEU A 116 2.68 13.14 -20.91
C LEU A 116 3.96 13.17 -20.08
N ARG A 117 4.02 12.40 -19.00
CA ARG A 117 5.23 12.31 -18.18
C ARG A 117 6.39 11.81 -19.02
N LYS A 118 7.47 12.59 -19.03
CA LYS A 118 8.72 12.22 -19.70
C LYS A 118 9.46 11.20 -18.83
N GLY A 119 9.95 10.14 -19.46
CA GLY A 119 10.94 9.24 -18.88
C GLY A 119 12.34 9.87 -18.90
N PHE A 120 13.35 9.08 -18.60
CA PHE A 120 14.75 9.45 -18.77
C PHE A 120 15.19 9.18 -20.23
N ASP A 121 16.22 9.89 -20.68
CA ASP A 121 16.84 9.71 -21.98
C ASP A 121 18.38 9.88 -21.89
N SER A 122 19.08 9.91 -23.02
CA SER A 122 20.54 9.99 -23.06
C SER A 122 21.13 11.32 -22.56
N SER A 123 20.30 12.34 -22.31
CA SER A 123 20.73 13.60 -21.72
C SER A 123 20.71 13.58 -20.19
N ASP A 124 20.15 12.52 -19.57
CA ASP A 124 20.02 12.44 -18.12
C ASP A 124 21.29 11.89 -17.46
N ALA A 125 21.69 12.53 -16.37
CA ALA A 125 22.65 12.01 -15.41
C ALA A 125 21.89 11.37 -14.25
N ILE A 126 22.02 10.03 -14.10
CA ILE A 126 21.25 9.26 -13.12
C ILE A 126 22.07 9.02 -11.86
N TYR A 127 21.53 9.36 -10.70
CA TYR A 127 22.13 9.06 -9.41
C TYR A 127 21.46 7.81 -8.80
N LEU A 128 22.24 6.72 -8.69
CA LEU A 128 21.81 5.51 -7.99
C LEU A 128 21.91 5.71 -6.49
N ILE A 129 20.78 5.61 -5.78
CA ILE A 129 20.70 5.79 -4.33
C ILE A 129 20.19 4.51 -3.68
N THR A 130 20.88 4.04 -2.65
CA THR A 130 20.33 3.10 -1.66
C THR A 130 19.81 3.93 -0.49
N PRO A 131 18.48 4.10 -0.30
CA PRO A 131 17.92 5.02 0.69
C PRO A 131 18.49 4.82 2.09
N ASP A 132 18.54 3.57 2.57
CA ASP A 132 19.10 3.20 3.87
C ASP A 132 20.53 3.71 4.11
N ARG A 133 21.30 3.93 3.02
CA ARG A 133 22.72 4.32 3.06
C ARG A 133 22.97 5.80 2.81
N PHE A 134 21.96 6.53 2.38
CA PHE A 134 22.13 7.90 1.94
C PHE A 134 22.05 8.89 3.09
N ALA A 135 20.88 9.11 3.64
CA ALA A 135 20.67 10.02 4.77
C ALA A 135 19.44 9.60 5.57
N ASN A 136 19.52 9.74 6.90
CA ASN A 136 18.40 9.56 7.80
C ASN A 136 17.71 10.92 8.03
N GLY A 137 16.52 11.08 7.50
CA GLY A 137 15.71 12.30 7.64
C GLY A 137 14.68 12.22 8.75
N ASP A 138 14.30 11.00 9.17
CA ASP A 138 13.37 10.74 10.25
C ASP A 138 13.80 9.55 11.11
N PRO A 139 14.59 9.78 12.18
CA PRO A 139 14.99 8.69 13.07
C PRO A 139 13.84 7.95 13.77
N SER A 140 12.62 8.48 13.76
CA SER A 140 11.47 7.83 14.41
C SER A 140 10.98 6.60 13.64
N ASN A 141 11.28 6.50 12.33
CA ASN A 141 10.92 5.37 11.48
C ASN A 141 11.98 4.26 11.44
N ASP A 142 13.15 4.46 12.05
CA ASP A 142 14.28 3.52 12.07
C ASP A 142 13.86 2.10 12.47
N ILE A 143 12.95 2.00 13.45
CA ILE A 143 12.44 0.74 14.01
C ILE A 143 10.92 0.76 14.03
N VAL A 144 10.31 -0.14 13.26
CA VAL A 144 8.86 -0.26 13.18
C VAL A 144 8.38 -1.55 13.82
N LYS A 145 7.47 -1.41 14.80
CA LYS A 145 6.86 -2.56 15.48
C LYS A 145 6.13 -3.46 14.49
N GLY A 146 6.39 -4.76 14.55
CA GLY A 146 5.75 -5.77 13.72
C GLY A 146 6.58 -6.22 12.53
N LEU A 147 7.63 -5.50 12.16
CA LEU A 147 8.61 -5.96 11.18
C LEU A 147 9.71 -6.81 11.83
N LYS A 148 10.30 -7.71 11.06
CA LYS A 148 11.24 -8.73 11.56
C LYS A 148 12.62 -8.18 11.88
N GLU A 149 13.17 -7.31 11.03
CA GLU A 149 14.46 -6.67 11.27
C GLU A 149 14.25 -5.37 12.05
N THR A 150 14.63 -5.37 13.32
CA THR A 150 14.37 -4.28 14.29
C THR A 150 15.64 -3.64 14.83
N LYS A 151 16.79 -3.82 14.15
CA LYS A 151 18.06 -3.29 14.61
C LYS A 151 18.71 -2.43 13.56
N ILE A 152 19.24 -1.28 14.00
CA ILE A 152 20.16 -0.45 13.22
C ILE A 152 21.58 -0.70 13.71
N ASN A 153 22.50 -0.90 12.77
CA ASN A 153 23.91 -1.03 13.09
C ASN A 153 24.79 -0.52 11.94
N ARG A 154 25.16 0.75 12.01
CA ARG A 154 25.99 1.41 10.98
C ARG A 154 27.43 0.87 10.88
N LYS A 155 27.86 0.02 11.80
CA LYS A 155 29.18 -0.63 11.77
C LYS A 155 29.16 -1.96 11.00
N GLN A 156 27.99 -2.41 10.57
CA GLN A 156 27.78 -3.69 9.91
C GLN A 156 27.22 -3.47 8.50
N ASP A 157 27.93 -3.92 7.47
CA ASP A 157 27.59 -3.68 6.07
C ASP A 157 26.23 -4.23 5.66
N TYR A 158 25.81 -5.34 6.26
CA TYR A 158 24.54 -6.00 5.94
C TYR A 158 23.38 -5.62 6.88
N ALA A 159 23.62 -4.76 7.87
CA ALA A 159 22.57 -4.26 8.75
C ALA A 159 21.93 -2.99 8.18
N ARG A 160 20.77 -2.62 8.68
CA ARG A 160 20.15 -1.32 8.38
C ARG A 160 20.95 -0.18 9.01
N HIS A 161 21.04 0.94 8.29
CA HIS A 161 21.71 2.17 8.74
C HIS A 161 20.71 3.31 9.04
N GLY A 162 19.45 3.17 8.62
CA GLY A 162 18.38 4.11 8.95
C GLY A 162 18.22 5.28 8.00
N GLY A 163 18.83 5.25 6.82
CA GLY A 163 18.50 6.22 5.77
C GLY A 163 17.11 5.97 5.21
N ASP A 164 16.44 7.04 4.73
CA ASP A 164 15.03 7.04 4.37
C ASP A 164 14.67 8.00 3.22
N ILE A 165 13.40 7.98 2.80
CA ILE A 165 12.86 8.85 1.75
C ILE A 165 12.96 10.32 2.16
N LYS A 166 12.74 10.63 3.44
CA LYS A 166 12.84 11.99 3.96
C LYS A 166 14.28 12.52 3.87
N GLY A 167 15.25 11.66 4.14
CA GLY A 167 16.67 11.99 3.97
C GLY A 167 17.02 12.34 2.53
N ILE A 168 16.49 11.59 1.55
CA ILE A 168 16.66 11.94 0.13
C ILE A 168 16.00 13.27 -0.19
N THR A 169 14.76 13.47 0.27
CA THR A 169 13.99 14.70 0.04
C THR A 169 14.72 15.93 0.58
N ASN A 170 15.32 15.81 1.75
CA ASN A 170 16.08 16.90 2.38
C ASN A 170 17.38 17.26 1.64
N HIS A 171 17.88 16.37 0.76
CA HIS A 171 19.13 16.55 0.03
C HIS A 171 18.93 16.72 -1.50
N LEU A 172 17.71 17.06 -1.95
CA LEU A 172 17.44 17.28 -3.37
C LEU A 172 18.26 18.44 -3.95
N ASP A 173 18.54 19.49 -3.17
CA ASP A 173 19.41 20.59 -3.61
C ASP A 173 20.83 20.10 -3.87
N TYR A 174 21.39 19.32 -2.95
CA TYR A 174 22.70 18.70 -3.14
C TYR A 174 22.77 17.84 -4.40
N ILE A 175 21.73 17.02 -4.66
CA ILE A 175 21.66 16.17 -5.84
C ILE A 175 21.58 17.01 -7.13
N SER A 176 20.77 18.07 -7.11
CA SER A 176 20.64 19.00 -8.22
C SER A 176 21.95 19.76 -8.50
N ASP A 177 22.59 20.29 -7.45
CA ASP A 177 23.84 21.07 -7.54
C ASP A 177 25.00 20.21 -8.09
N MET A 178 24.97 18.90 -7.86
CA MET A 178 25.92 17.95 -8.48
C MET A 178 25.63 17.67 -9.98
N GLY A 179 24.54 18.22 -10.52
CA GLY A 179 24.18 18.06 -11.94
C GLY A 179 23.42 16.80 -12.28
N PHE A 180 22.91 16.04 -11.28
CA PHE A 180 22.05 14.89 -11.55
C PHE A 180 20.63 15.34 -11.92
N THR A 181 20.07 14.68 -12.94
CA THR A 181 18.73 14.98 -13.48
C THR A 181 17.72 13.87 -13.24
N ALA A 182 18.18 12.75 -12.70
CA ALA A 182 17.30 11.65 -12.33
C ALA A 182 17.84 10.90 -11.10
N ILE A 183 16.93 10.39 -10.28
CA ILE A 183 17.23 9.50 -9.16
C ILE A 183 16.76 8.09 -9.49
N TRP A 184 17.64 7.12 -9.34
CA TRP A 184 17.32 5.70 -9.34
C TRP A 184 17.54 5.17 -7.92
N SER A 185 16.47 5.04 -7.15
CA SER A 185 16.56 4.40 -5.83
C SER A 185 16.55 2.87 -5.95
N THR A 186 17.27 2.17 -5.09
CA THR A 186 16.95 0.75 -4.83
C THR A 186 15.51 0.65 -4.34
N PRO A 187 14.86 -0.54 -4.43
CA PRO A 187 13.43 -0.66 -4.13
C PRO A 187 13.09 -0.13 -2.74
N VAL A 188 12.06 0.73 -2.67
CA VAL A 188 11.55 1.31 -1.42
C VAL A 188 10.28 0.62 -0.91
N LEU A 189 9.79 -0.39 -1.62
CA LEU A 189 8.63 -1.16 -1.19
C LEU A 189 8.96 -2.04 0.03
N GLU A 190 7.93 -2.37 0.82
CA GLU A 190 8.08 -3.15 2.05
C GLU A 190 8.89 -4.43 1.82
N ASN A 191 9.93 -4.61 2.62
CA ASN A 191 10.80 -5.77 2.63
C ASN A 191 10.92 -6.32 4.07
N ASP A 192 9.93 -7.12 4.48
CA ASP A 192 9.88 -7.69 5.83
C ASP A 192 10.71 -8.98 5.95
N MET A 193 12.00 -8.87 5.66
CA MET A 193 12.97 -9.92 5.87
C MET A 193 13.62 -9.80 7.26
N LYS A 194 14.14 -10.92 7.77
CA LYS A 194 14.80 -10.96 9.10
C LYS A 194 16.14 -10.24 9.13
N ASN A 195 16.83 -10.22 7.98
CA ASN A 195 18.17 -9.65 7.84
C ASN A 195 18.27 -8.97 6.46
N SER A 196 19.17 -8.00 6.36
CA SER A 196 19.52 -7.32 5.10
C SER A 196 18.35 -6.66 4.39
N SER A 197 17.29 -6.28 5.11
CA SER A 197 16.11 -5.66 4.49
C SER A 197 16.41 -4.27 3.88
N TYR A 198 17.57 -3.70 4.19
CA TYR A 198 18.02 -2.38 3.72
C TYR A 198 18.07 -2.24 2.20
N HIS A 199 18.35 -3.32 1.48
CA HIS A 199 18.51 -3.25 0.02
C HIS A 199 17.19 -3.21 -0.76
N GLY A 200 16.06 -3.59 -0.15
CA GLY A 200 14.73 -3.52 -0.75
C GLY A 200 14.36 -4.62 -1.76
N TYR A 201 15.28 -5.48 -2.20
CA TYR A 201 15.05 -6.42 -3.31
C TYR A 201 14.23 -7.67 -2.95
N ALA A 202 13.93 -7.93 -1.67
CA ALA A 202 13.05 -9.03 -1.25
C ALA A 202 11.67 -8.49 -0.85
N ILE A 203 10.95 -7.94 -1.83
CA ILE A 203 9.67 -7.25 -1.63
C ILE A 203 8.62 -8.21 -1.06
N THR A 204 8.00 -7.83 0.06
CA THR A 204 6.91 -8.57 0.70
C THR A 204 5.53 -7.91 0.51
N ASN A 205 5.50 -6.63 0.08
CA ASN A 205 4.29 -5.93 -0.29
C ASN A 205 4.54 -4.98 -1.46
N LEU A 206 3.89 -5.25 -2.60
CA LEU A 206 4.07 -4.48 -3.84
C LEU A 206 3.30 -3.15 -3.88
N TYR A 207 2.49 -2.85 -2.87
CA TYR A 207 1.54 -1.72 -2.90
C TYR A 207 1.81 -0.65 -1.85
N LYS A 208 2.84 -0.81 -1.03
CA LYS A 208 3.21 0.23 -0.06
C LYS A 208 4.72 0.33 0.12
N PRO A 209 5.25 1.51 0.44
CA PRO A 209 6.63 1.66 0.88
C PRO A 209 6.90 0.87 2.16
N ASP A 210 8.15 0.50 2.36
CA ASP A 210 8.62 0.00 3.65
C ASP A 210 8.50 1.13 4.67
N PRO A 211 7.76 0.94 5.78
CA PRO A 211 7.54 2.02 6.73
C PRO A 211 8.82 2.52 7.43
N ARG A 212 9.93 1.78 7.30
CA ARG A 212 11.27 2.21 7.74
C ARG A 212 11.96 3.11 6.70
N PHE A 213 11.41 3.21 5.50
CA PHE A 213 11.82 4.22 4.50
C PHE A 213 10.85 5.39 4.46
N GLY A 214 9.63 5.25 4.97
CA GLY A 214 8.62 6.28 5.00
C GLY A 214 7.26 5.85 4.52
N THR A 215 6.40 6.83 4.32
CA THR A 215 5.01 6.67 3.89
C THR A 215 4.85 6.87 2.38
N MET A 216 3.67 6.51 1.85
CA MET A 216 3.31 6.81 0.46
C MET A 216 3.27 8.32 0.19
N ASP A 217 2.83 9.11 1.16
CA ASP A 217 2.75 10.57 1.03
C ASP A 217 4.16 11.18 0.95
N GLU A 218 5.11 10.70 1.74
CA GLU A 218 6.52 11.12 1.65
C GLU A 218 7.17 10.72 0.32
N TYR A 219 6.80 9.54 -0.22
CA TYR A 219 7.27 9.13 -1.55
C TYR A 219 6.70 10.01 -2.67
N ILE A 220 5.42 10.42 -2.55
CA ILE A 220 4.79 11.38 -3.46
C ILE A 220 5.45 12.77 -3.30
N GLU A 221 5.76 13.19 -2.08
CA GLU A 221 6.47 14.44 -1.79
C GLU A 221 7.85 14.46 -2.44
N LEU A 222 8.64 13.39 -2.30
CA LEU A 222 9.95 13.24 -2.94
C LEU A 222 9.83 13.44 -4.46
N ALA A 223 8.90 12.73 -5.10
CA ALA A 223 8.69 12.83 -6.55
C ALA A 223 8.25 14.24 -6.98
N THR A 224 7.40 14.90 -6.18
CA THR A 224 6.90 16.25 -6.47
C THR A 224 8.03 17.26 -6.38
N LYS A 225 8.75 17.29 -5.27
CA LYS A 225 9.87 18.22 -5.04
C LYS A 225 11.04 17.95 -6.00
N GLY A 226 11.30 16.68 -6.34
CA GLY A 226 12.29 16.33 -7.36
C GLY A 226 11.92 16.94 -8.71
N ASN A 227 10.67 16.77 -9.15
CA ASN A 227 10.20 17.34 -10.40
C ASN A 227 10.27 18.87 -10.44
N GLU A 228 9.99 19.57 -9.33
CA GLU A 228 10.13 21.04 -9.20
C GLU A 228 11.57 21.50 -9.43
N LYS A 229 12.55 20.63 -9.14
CA LYS A 229 14.00 20.88 -9.37
C LYS A 229 14.51 20.29 -10.69
N GLY A 230 13.63 19.76 -11.54
CA GLY A 230 14.00 19.10 -12.79
C GLY A 230 14.58 17.70 -12.62
N ILE A 231 14.51 17.10 -11.44
CA ILE A 231 14.96 15.74 -11.15
C ILE A 231 13.81 14.77 -11.41
N LYS A 232 14.06 13.73 -12.23
CA LYS A 232 13.14 12.65 -12.59
C LYS A 232 13.26 11.47 -11.63
#